data_a5af3054897be9cc1ffb9bbb734d6f53
#
_entry.id   a5af3054897be9cc1ffb9bbb734d6f53
#
_cell.length_a   1.000
_cell.length_b   1.000
_cell.length_c   1.000
_cell.angle_alpha   90.00
_cell.angle_beta   90.00
_cell.angle_gamma   90.00
#
_symmetry.space_group_name_H-M   'P 1'
#
loop_
_entity.id
_entity.type
_entity.pdbx_description
1 polymer ?
#
loop_
_entity_poly.entity_id
_entity_poly.type
_entity_poly.pdbx_seq_one_letter_code
_entity_poly.pdbx_strand_id
1 'polypeptide(L)'
;MNLSAHMRRMAIFVAVAMLSAVAAFGQVHTSDTYRYLLTREGAMDHLEYLTSEEVAGRESGTSQAMRTAEYIAACMESYGVRPFRSVSFFQPFTLPAGKGGSSKYSTGAGVKIEKKGHNVVGYLPSGRKNAPYVIVGAHFDHLGIIDGKVYPGADDNASGVTALLELARMFGKRHQERGDLVANIVFVAFDGNNFSLQGSKHFVSRLGIPPGNITCMVNMDQIGSTLSPVGKNPEYLLVLGGNKLKGWQKGQLDFSNEYFGLGLELDYSYYGSQDFYDIFYRLSDQQSFTAVGVPALLFTSGITKHTNKETDSVDNLDVDVLVKRIDLIYRFIWLIL
;
A
#
# COMPACT_ATOMS: atom_id res chain seq x y z
N MET A 1 -22.19 -47.49 -20.64
CA MET A 1 -20.99 -47.74 -19.81
C MET A 1 -21.06 -46.77 -18.60
N ASN A 2 -21.40 -47.26 -17.40
CA ASN A 2 -21.48 -46.42 -16.22
C ASN A 2 -20.06 -46.26 -15.61
N LEU A 3 -19.49 -45.07 -15.76
CA LEU A 3 -18.26 -44.72 -15.02
C LEU A 3 -18.47 -44.87 -13.53
N SER A 4 -17.52 -45.48 -12.80
CA SER A 4 -17.60 -45.65 -11.35
C SER A 4 -17.67 -44.27 -10.66
N ALA A 5 -18.33 -44.19 -9.49
CA ALA A 5 -18.46 -42.92 -8.76
C ALA A 5 -17.09 -42.25 -8.51
N HIS A 6 -16.03 -43.03 -8.42
CA HIS A 6 -14.65 -42.55 -8.22
C HIS A 6 -14.12 -41.86 -9.48
N MET A 7 -14.35 -42.43 -10.67
CA MET A 7 -13.95 -41.82 -11.94
C MET A 7 -14.73 -40.52 -12.22
N ARG A 8 -16.03 -40.47 -11.84
CA ARG A 8 -16.83 -39.23 -11.96
C ARG A 8 -16.33 -38.12 -11.05
N ARG A 9 -15.96 -38.44 -9.78
CA ARG A 9 -15.35 -37.47 -8.86
C ARG A 9 -14.01 -36.97 -9.37
N MET A 10 -13.16 -37.86 -9.89
CA MET A 10 -11.86 -37.49 -10.47
C MET A 10 -12.01 -36.61 -11.72
N ALA A 11 -12.96 -36.91 -12.61
CA ALA A 11 -13.27 -36.12 -13.80
C ALA A 11 -13.79 -34.71 -13.42
N ILE A 12 -14.63 -34.60 -12.38
CA ILE A 12 -15.11 -33.31 -11.87
C ILE A 12 -13.96 -32.51 -11.25
N PHE A 13 -13.05 -33.15 -10.50
CA PHE A 13 -11.89 -32.50 -9.89
C PHE A 13 -10.93 -31.98 -10.97
N VAL A 14 -10.66 -32.76 -12.01
CA VAL A 14 -9.83 -32.34 -13.14
C VAL A 14 -10.49 -31.21 -13.94
N ALA A 15 -11.78 -31.27 -14.17
CA ALA A 15 -12.53 -30.21 -14.87
C ALA A 15 -12.55 -28.90 -14.07
N VAL A 16 -12.76 -28.96 -12.76
CA VAL A 16 -12.71 -27.79 -11.89
C VAL A 16 -11.28 -27.21 -11.82
N ALA A 17 -10.25 -28.06 -11.76
CA ALA A 17 -8.86 -27.62 -11.80
C ALA A 17 -8.49 -26.97 -13.14
N MET A 18 -8.98 -27.52 -14.28
CA MET A 18 -8.76 -26.92 -15.60
C MET A 18 -9.52 -25.58 -15.76
N LEU A 19 -10.77 -25.50 -15.27
CA LEU A 19 -11.53 -24.25 -15.30
C LEU A 19 -10.90 -23.17 -14.44
N SER A 20 -10.37 -23.51 -13.27
CA SER A 20 -9.64 -22.58 -12.42
C SER A 20 -8.30 -22.15 -13.02
N ALA A 21 -7.59 -23.07 -13.70
CA ALA A 21 -6.35 -22.75 -14.41
C ALA A 21 -6.61 -21.83 -15.62
N VAL A 22 -7.66 -22.08 -16.40
CA VAL A 22 -8.05 -21.22 -17.54
C VAL A 22 -8.49 -19.84 -17.06
N ALA A 23 -9.25 -19.77 -15.97
CA ALA A 23 -9.66 -18.49 -15.36
C ALA A 23 -8.44 -17.71 -14.83
N ALA A 24 -7.51 -18.38 -14.14
CA ALA A 24 -6.28 -17.78 -13.66
C ALA A 24 -5.39 -17.31 -14.81
N PHE A 25 -5.23 -18.11 -15.85
CA PHE A 25 -4.46 -17.75 -17.05
C PHE A 25 -5.06 -16.56 -17.79
N GLY A 26 -6.40 -16.53 -17.97
CA GLY A 26 -7.09 -15.39 -18.55
C GLY A 26 -6.94 -14.13 -17.71
N GLN A 27 -6.96 -14.27 -16.38
CA GLN A 27 -6.79 -13.16 -15.45
C GLN A 27 -5.35 -12.61 -15.46
N VAL A 28 -4.35 -13.50 -15.51
CA VAL A 28 -2.93 -13.15 -15.65
C VAL A 28 -2.69 -12.38 -16.95
N HIS A 29 -3.20 -12.88 -18.08
CA HIS A 29 -3.04 -12.22 -19.38
C HIS A 29 -3.69 -10.82 -19.42
N THR A 30 -4.85 -10.66 -18.76
CA THR A 30 -5.52 -9.34 -18.67
C THR A 30 -4.85 -8.38 -17.68
N SER A 31 -4.11 -8.88 -16.68
CA SER A 31 -3.37 -8.03 -15.73
C SER A 31 -2.25 -7.24 -16.42
N ASP A 32 -1.67 -7.79 -17.48
CA ASP A 32 -0.57 -7.17 -18.21
C ASP A 32 -1.00 -5.97 -19.06
N THR A 33 -2.31 -5.83 -19.32
CA THR A 33 -2.85 -4.80 -20.23
C THR A 33 -2.54 -3.38 -19.78
N TYR A 34 -2.40 -3.11 -18.46
CA TYR A 34 -2.17 -1.76 -17.92
C TYR A 34 -0.78 -1.58 -17.30
N ARG A 35 0.06 -2.61 -17.32
CA ARG A 35 1.43 -2.57 -16.81
C ARG A 35 2.28 -1.52 -17.54
N TYR A 36 2.00 -1.26 -18.82
CA TYR A 36 2.74 -0.28 -19.62
C TYR A 36 2.67 1.15 -19.08
N LEU A 37 1.68 1.46 -18.24
CA LEU A 37 1.58 2.77 -17.59
C LEU A 37 2.66 2.96 -16.51
N LEU A 38 3.11 1.88 -15.86
CA LEU A 38 4.12 1.95 -14.83
C LEU A 38 5.49 2.13 -15.44
N THR A 39 6.06 3.31 -15.30
CA THR A 39 7.38 3.68 -15.81
C THR A 39 8.28 4.21 -14.70
N ARG A 40 9.57 4.15 -14.92
CA ARG A 40 10.56 4.74 -14.02
C ARG A 40 10.36 6.25 -13.88
N GLU A 41 10.10 6.93 -14.97
CA GLU A 41 9.88 8.37 -15.03
C GLU A 41 8.65 8.77 -14.20
N GLY A 42 7.51 8.06 -14.36
CA GLY A 42 6.30 8.33 -13.58
C GLY A 42 6.50 8.11 -12.07
N ALA A 43 7.27 7.08 -11.69
CA ALA A 43 7.63 6.87 -10.29
C ALA A 43 8.55 7.98 -9.75
N MET A 44 9.51 8.44 -10.57
CA MET A 44 10.40 9.56 -10.21
C MET A 44 9.62 10.86 -10.00
N ASP A 45 8.69 11.21 -10.88
CA ASP A 45 7.88 12.43 -10.76
C ASP A 45 7.16 12.49 -9.40
N HIS A 46 6.61 11.37 -8.94
CA HIS A 46 6.00 11.29 -7.61
C HIS A 46 7.02 11.42 -6.48
N LEU A 47 8.15 10.71 -6.56
CA LEU A 47 9.21 10.76 -5.55
C LEU A 47 9.78 12.18 -5.40
N GLU A 48 10.07 12.85 -6.51
CA GLU A 48 10.62 14.21 -6.53
C GLU A 48 9.66 15.21 -5.89
N TYR A 49 8.36 15.16 -6.21
CA TYR A 49 7.38 16.02 -5.56
C TYR A 49 7.28 15.73 -4.06
N LEU A 50 7.12 14.44 -3.70
CA LEU A 50 6.91 14.02 -2.30
C LEU A 50 8.13 14.28 -1.39
N THR A 51 9.31 14.48 -1.97
CA THR A 51 10.54 14.79 -1.21
C THR A 51 11.00 16.24 -1.39
N SER A 52 10.26 17.06 -2.14
CA SER A 52 10.60 18.43 -2.45
C SER A 52 10.57 19.36 -1.22
N GLU A 53 11.20 20.54 -1.36
CA GLU A 53 11.14 21.60 -0.35
C GLU A 53 9.71 22.12 -0.12
N GLU A 54 8.84 22.01 -1.13
CA GLU A 54 7.43 22.44 -1.02
C GLU A 54 6.67 21.68 0.07
N VAL A 55 6.94 20.38 0.20
CA VAL A 55 6.30 19.50 1.18
C VAL A 55 7.20 19.22 2.40
N ALA A 56 8.46 19.62 2.37
CA ALA A 56 9.44 19.69 3.48
C ALA A 56 9.25 18.63 4.58
N GLY A 57 9.28 17.35 4.20
CA GLY A 57 9.20 16.21 5.12
C GLY A 57 7.80 15.92 5.69
N ARG A 58 6.75 16.58 5.22
CA ARG A 58 5.32 16.18 5.35
C ARG A 58 4.83 15.91 6.79
N GLU A 59 5.33 16.64 7.81
CA GLU A 59 4.91 16.44 9.21
C GLU A 59 3.39 16.61 9.35
N SER A 60 2.72 15.64 9.94
CA SER A 60 1.27 15.65 10.21
C SER A 60 0.81 16.92 10.91
N GLY A 61 -0.31 17.47 10.45
CA GLY A 61 -0.91 18.69 11.02
C GLY A 61 -0.19 19.97 10.63
N THR A 62 0.65 19.94 9.60
CA THR A 62 1.30 21.11 9.00
C THR A 62 0.68 21.43 7.63
N SER A 63 0.98 22.64 7.12
CA SER A 63 0.60 23.02 5.74
C SER A 63 1.30 22.15 4.70
N GLN A 64 2.48 21.63 4.98
CA GLN A 64 3.23 20.72 4.11
C GLN A 64 2.52 19.38 3.96
N ALA A 65 2.06 18.81 5.07
CA ALA A 65 1.21 17.60 5.01
C ALA A 65 -0.08 17.84 4.24
N MET A 66 -0.71 19.03 4.40
CA MET A 66 -1.93 19.36 3.64
C MET A 66 -1.67 19.46 2.14
N ARG A 67 -0.58 20.13 1.71
CA ARG A 67 -0.19 20.17 0.29
C ARG A 67 0.06 18.76 -0.28
N THR A 68 0.71 17.89 0.49
CA THR A 68 0.89 16.49 0.12
C THR A 68 -0.44 15.78 -0.05
N ALA A 69 -1.38 15.98 0.87
CA ALA A 69 -2.72 15.40 0.79
C ALA A 69 -3.49 15.93 -0.45
N GLU A 70 -3.38 17.22 -0.75
CA GLU A 70 -3.97 17.85 -1.95
C GLU A 70 -3.39 17.28 -3.24
N TYR A 71 -2.06 17.10 -3.31
CA TYR A 71 -1.39 16.44 -4.44
C TYR A 71 -1.89 15.02 -4.66
N ILE A 72 -1.94 14.20 -3.59
CA ILE A 72 -2.41 12.81 -3.67
C ILE A 72 -3.88 12.77 -4.14
N ALA A 73 -4.73 13.65 -3.62
CA ALA A 73 -6.14 13.74 -4.02
C ALA A 73 -6.29 14.13 -5.50
N ALA A 74 -5.52 15.11 -5.97
CA ALA A 74 -5.52 15.54 -7.37
C ALA A 74 -5.06 14.42 -8.31
N CYS A 75 -4.00 13.67 -7.94
CA CYS A 75 -3.56 12.51 -8.70
C CYS A 75 -4.67 11.44 -8.78
N MET A 76 -5.27 11.06 -7.65
CA MET A 76 -6.36 10.08 -7.62
C MET A 76 -7.54 10.52 -8.49
N GLU A 77 -7.95 11.79 -8.42
CA GLU A 77 -9.03 12.34 -9.23
C GLU A 77 -8.70 12.26 -10.73
N SER A 78 -7.49 12.64 -11.13
CA SER A 78 -7.03 12.57 -12.53
C SER A 78 -7.00 11.13 -13.08
N TYR A 79 -6.84 10.13 -12.22
CA TYR A 79 -6.87 8.72 -12.57
C TYR A 79 -8.30 8.13 -12.59
N GLY A 80 -9.34 8.95 -12.34
CA GLY A 80 -10.73 8.51 -12.30
C GLY A 80 -11.14 7.78 -11.02
N VAL A 81 -10.31 7.84 -10.00
CA VAL A 81 -10.66 7.40 -8.65
C VAL A 81 -11.61 8.45 -8.05
N ARG A 82 -12.62 8.01 -7.32
CA ARG A 82 -13.63 8.88 -6.70
C ARG A 82 -13.46 8.93 -5.19
N PRO A 83 -13.93 9.97 -4.51
CA PRO A 83 -13.98 9.99 -3.04
C PRO A 83 -14.77 8.81 -2.48
N PHE A 84 -14.27 8.19 -1.40
CA PHE A 84 -14.91 7.05 -0.77
C PHE A 84 -16.01 7.48 0.21
N ARG A 85 -17.28 7.17 -0.12
CA ARG A 85 -18.45 7.46 0.73
C ARG A 85 -18.56 8.91 1.22
N SER A 86 -18.00 9.84 0.47
CA SER A 86 -17.93 11.26 0.78
C SER A 86 -17.98 12.09 -0.51
N VAL A 87 -18.15 13.39 -0.39
CA VAL A 87 -17.99 14.34 -1.49
C VAL A 87 -16.53 14.82 -1.64
N SER A 88 -15.66 14.48 -0.70
CA SER A 88 -14.26 14.87 -0.64
C SER A 88 -13.38 13.66 -0.41
N PHE A 89 -12.14 13.68 -0.95
CA PHE A 89 -11.12 12.69 -0.66
C PHE A 89 -10.62 12.77 0.79
N PHE A 90 -10.75 13.93 1.44
CA PHE A 90 -10.17 14.16 2.76
C PHE A 90 -11.05 13.60 3.87
N GLN A 91 -10.41 12.85 4.77
CA GLN A 91 -10.99 12.35 6.00
C GLN A 91 -10.25 12.97 7.20
N PRO A 92 -10.73 14.11 7.74
CA PRO A 92 -10.06 14.81 8.83
C PRO A 92 -10.20 14.06 10.16
N PHE A 93 -9.16 14.14 11.00
CA PHE A 93 -9.17 13.63 12.36
C PHE A 93 -8.28 14.49 13.28
N THR A 94 -8.48 14.37 14.58
CA THR A 94 -7.68 15.09 15.57
C THR A 94 -6.43 14.29 15.92
N LEU A 95 -5.27 14.94 15.85
CA LEU A 95 -3.99 14.38 16.31
C LEU A 95 -3.89 14.49 17.84
N PRO A 96 -3.36 13.46 18.53
CA PRO A 96 -3.19 13.52 19.97
C PRO A 96 -2.20 14.63 20.38
N ALA A 97 -2.49 15.33 21.44
CA ALA A 97 -1.59 16.34 21.97
C ALA A 97 -0.32 15.69 22.54
N GLY A 98 0.86 16.12 22.11
CA GLY A 98 2.10 15.94 22.85
C GLY A 98 2.91 14.68 22.62
N LYS A 99 2.67 13.88 21.55
CA LYS A 99 3.58 12.77 21.17
C LYS A 99 3.61 12.61 19.65
N GLY A 100 4.69 13.00 19.04
CA GLY A 100 4.94 12.89 17.61
C GLY A 100 5.30 14.25 17.02
N GLY A 101 6.45 14.35 16.37
CA GLY A 101 6.96 15.57 15.76
C GLY A 101 7.64 16.56 16.74
N SER A 102 8.54 17.35 16.20
CA SER A 102 9.40 18.31 16.92
C SER A 102 8.68 19.55 17.46
N SER A 103 7.35 19.57 17.53
CA SER A 103 6.58 20.76 17.91
C SER A 103 6.62 21.05 19.41
N LYS A 104 7.68 21.72 19.87
CA LYS A 104 7.73 22.49 21.11
C LYS A 104 7.01 23.83 21.00
N TYR A 105 5.99 23.97 20.20
CA TYR A 105 5.19 25.21 20.16
C TYR A 105 4.11 25.19 21.23
N SER A 106 4.49 25.47 22.47
CA SER A 106 3.60 26.11 23.41
C SER A 106 3.64 27.60 23.12
N THR A 107 2.64 28.13 22.43
CA THR A 107 2.39 29.57 22.50
C THR A 107 2.07 29.91 23.95
N GLY A 108 2.79 30.87 24.59
CA GLY A 108 2.67 31.20 25.99
C GLY A 108 1.31 31.76 26.47
N ALA A 109 0.22 31.39 25.81
CA ALA A 109 -1.14 31.84 26.10
C ALA A 109 -2.11 30.72 26.48
N GLY A 110 -1.65 29.48 26.75
CA GLY A 110 -2.53 28.42 27.29
C GLY A 110 -3.58 27.85 26.31
N VAL A 111 -3.63 28.33 25.06
CA VAL A 111 -4.55 27.81 24.04
C VAL A 111 -3.95 26.56 23.45
N LYS A 112 -4.54 25.39 23.74
CA LYS A 112 -4.22 24.13 23.05
C LYS A 112 -4.79 24.20 21.64
N ILE A 113 -3.95 24.47 20.65
CA ILE A 113 -4.35 24.33 19.24
C ILE A 113 -4.40 22.84 18.93
N GLU A 114 -5.58 22.30 18.65
CA GLU A 114 -5.73 20.94 18.17
C GLU A 114 -5.18 20.85 16.75
N LYS A 115 -4.10 20.08 16.56
CA LYS A 115 -3.62 19.73 15.22
C LYS A 115 -4.57 18.71 14.56
N LYS A 116 -4.85 18.89 13.28
CA LYS A 116 -5.66 17.97 12.49
C LYS A 116 -4.79 17.24 11.48
N GLY A 117 -4.95 15.93 11.42
CA GLY A 117 -4.47 15.10 10.32
C GLY A 117 -5.59 14.88 9.28
N HIS A 118 -5.21 14.47 8.08
CA HIS A 118 -6.15 14.26 6.97
C HIS A 118 -5.75 13.01 6.17
N ASN A 119 -6.44 11.88 6.36
CA ASN A 119 -6.30 10.80 5.39
C ASN A 119 -6.85 11.23 4.03
N VAL A 120 -6.27 10.70 2.95
CA VAL A 120 -6.81 10.84 1.60
C VAL A 120 -7.37 9.49 1.17
N VAL A 121 -8.68 9.44 0.87
CA VAL A 121 -9.39 8.17 0.64
C VAL A 121 -10.09 8.19 -0.70
N GLY A 122 -9.63 7.33 -1.60
CA GLY A 122 -10.16 7.14 -2.93
C GLY A 122 -10.82 5.77 -3.12
N TYR A 123 -11.65 5.63 -4.17
CA TYR A 123 -12.47 4.45 -4.38
C TYR A 123 -12.73 4.16 -5.86
N LEU A 124 -12.58 2.91 -6.25
CA LEU A 124 -13.00 2.35 -7.53
C LEU A 124 -14.04 1.26 -7.28
N PRO A 125 -15.30 1.45 -7.69
CA PRO A 125 -16.34 0.45 -7.54
C PRO A 125 -16.20 -0.70 -8.53
N SER A 126 -16.52 -1.92 -8.11
CA SER A 126 -16.55 -3.08 -8.99
C SER A 126 -17.75 -3.13 -9.93
N GLY A 127 -18.79 -2.36 -9.69
CA GLY A 127 -20.08 -2.49 -10.37
C GLY A 127 -20.88 -3.75 -10.03
N ARG A 128 -20.34 -4.72 -9.29
CA ARG A 128 -21.02 -5.94 -8.85
C ARG A 128 -21.73 -5.72 -7.51
N LYS A 129 -22.96 -6.21 -7.40
CA LYS A 129 -23.68 -6.19 -6.12
C LYS A 129 -22.96 -7.06 -5.08
N ASN A 130 -22.76 -6.53 -3.87
CA ASN A 130 -22.09 -7.22 -2.75
C ASN A 130 -20.64 -7.65 -3.05
N ALA A 131 -19.95 -6.95 -3.95
CA ALA A 131 -18.56 -7.22 -4.21
C ALA A 131 -17.69 -7.03 -2.95
N PRO A 132 -16.69 -7.89 -2.74
CA PRO A 132 -15.73 -7.71 -1.65
C PRO A 132 -14.90 -6.45 -1.85
N TYR A 133 -14.11 -6.10 -0.83
CA TYR A 133 -13.21 -4.96 -0.87
C TYR A 133 -11.77 -5.42 -0.78
N VAL A 134 -10.89 -4.76 -1.53
CA VAL A 134 -9.46 -4.75 -1.31
C VAL A 134 -9.08 -3.32 -0.91
N ILE A 135 -8.29 -3.18 0.15
CA ILE A 135 -7.80 -1.88 0.62
C ILE A 135 -6.31 -1.82 0.31
N VAL A 136 -5.89 -0.73 -0.32
CA VAL A 136 -4.49 -0.48 -0.68
C VAL A 136 -4.07 0.79 0.02
N GLY A 137 -3.01 0.75 0.82
CA GLY A 137 -2.62 1.86 1.66
C GLY A 137 -1.11 2.09 1.76
N ALA A 138 -0.76 3.33 2.06
CA ALA A 138 0.57 3.79 2.46
C ALA A 138 0.41 5.04 3.33
N HIS A 139 1.27 5.27 4.30
CA HIS A 139 1.27 6.55 4.99
C HIS A 139 2.07 7.59 4.20
N PHE A 140 1.65 8.85 4.26
CA PHE A 140 2.33 9.93 3.56
C PHE A 140 3.06 10.91 4.48
N ASP A 141 2.72 10.94 5.76
CA ASP A 141 3.41 11.79 6.74
C ASP A 141 4.81 11.28 7.04
N HIS A 142 5.70 12.22 7.37
CA HIS A 142 7.04 11.92 7.87
C HIS A 142 7.44 12.93 8.96
N LEU A 143 8.72 13.06 9.25
CA LEU A 143 9.22 13.80 10.40
C LEU A 143 9.21 15.33 10.24
N GLY A 144 9.09 15.85 9.02
CA GLY A 144 9.09 17.28 8.74
C GLY A 144 10.46 17.94 8.87
N ILE A 145 10.51 19.03 9.63
CA ILE A 145 11.73 19.80 9.87
C ILE A 145 12.10 19.69 11.34
N ILE A 146 13.28 19.15 11.63
CA ILE A 146 13.82 19.02 12.99
C ILE A 146 15.14 19.81 13.08
N ASP A 147 15.23 20.74 14.02
CA ASP A 147 16.41 21.60 14.24
C ASP A 147 16.92 22.27 12.94
N GLY A 148 15.97 22.74 12.10
CA GLY A 148 16.26 23.42 10.84
C GLY A 148 16.66 22.52 9.67
N LYS A 149 16.68 21.20 9.86
CA LYS A 149 16.96 20.22 8.83
C LYS A 149 15.70 19.55 8.34
N VAL A 150 15.54 19.41 7.04
CA VAL A 150 14.45 18.66 6.42
C VAL A 150 14.74 17.16 6.49
N TYR A 151 13.74 16.37 6.88
CA TYR A 151 13.74 14.92 6.83
C TYR A 151 12.85 14.50 5.64
N PRO A 152 13.43 14.29 4.46
CA PRO A 152 12.63 14.14 3.25
C PRO A 152 11.79 12.86 3.22
N GLY A 153 12.24 11.78 3.86
CA GLY A 153 11.49 10.53 3.95
C GLY A 153 11.22 9.93 2.57
N ALA A 154 12.26 9.75 1.76
CA ALA A 154 12.13 9.20 0.42
C ALA A 154 11.71 7.73 0.44
N ASP A 155 12.41 6.91 1.23
CA ASP A 155 11.97 5.55 1.48
C ASP A 155 10.81 5.50 2.48
N ASP A 156 10.85 6.30 3.52
CA ASP A 156 9.88 6.38 4.63
C ASP A 156 8.99 7.65 4.55
N ASN A 157 7.92 7.72 3.84
CA ASN A 157 7.35 6.66 3.00
C ASN A 157 6.88 7.23 1.65
N ALA A 158 7.68 8.12 1.02
CA ALA A 158 7.37 8.60 -0.32
C ALA A 158 7.34 7.43 -1.32
N SER A 159 8.18 6.38 -1.11
CA SER A 159 8.22 5.19 -1.95
C SER A 159 6.87 4.44 -1.92
N GLY A 160 6.27 4.25 -0.74
CA GLY A 160 4.97 3.61 -0.60
C GLY A 160 3.82 4.46 -1.16
N VAL A 161 3.87 5.78 -1.00
CA VAL A 161 2.88 6.69 -1.62
C VAL A 161 2.99 6.67 -3.14
N THR A 162 4.20 6.65 -3.68
CA THR A 162 4.44 6.49 -5.13
C THR A 162 3.79 5.21 -5.64
N ALA A 163 3.98 4.09 -4.94
CA ALA A 163 3.33 2.83 -5.30
C ALA A 163 1.81 2.92 -5.22
N LEU A 164 1.26 3.55 -4.20
CA LEU A 164 -0.18 3.77 -4.05
C LEU A 164 -0.76 4.54 -5.24
N LEU A 165 -0.09 5.60 -5.69
CA LEU A 165 -0.51 6.43 -6.82
C LEU A 165 -0.39 5.69 -8.16
N GLU A 166 0.69 4.95 -8.39
CA GLU A 166 0.87 4.15 -9.59
C GLU A 166 -0.17 3.02 -9.69
N LEU A 167 -0.48 2.35 -8.57
CA LEU A 167 -1.55 1.36 -8.49
C LEU A 167 -2.91 2.02 -8.77
N ALA A 168 -3.19 3.19 -8.19
CA ALA A 168 -4.41 3.93 -8.45
C ALA A 168 -4.54 4.33 -9.93
N ARG A 169 -3.44 4.71 -10.60
CA ARG A 169 -3.39 5.04 -12.02
C ARG A 169 -3.72 3.82 -12.91
N MET A 170 -3.07 2.69 -12.65
CA MET A 170 -3.28 1.47 -13.44
C MET A 170 -4.70 0.92 -13.28
N PHE A 171 -5.19 0.80 -12.04
CA PHE A 171 -6.56 0.33 -11.80
C PHE A 171 -7.62 1.33 -12.22
N GLY A 172 -7.36 2.63 -12.07
CA GLY A 172 -8.24 3.71 -12.52
C GLY A 172 -8.43 3.70 -14.03
N LYS A 173 -7.35 3.58 -14.80
CA LYS A 173 -7.40 3.46 -16.27
C LYS A 173 -8.17 2.22 -16.70
N ARG A 174 -7.91 1.07 -16.06
CA ARG A 174 -8.66 -0.14 -16.32
C ARG A 174 -10.15 0.03 -16.02
N HIS A 175 -10.48 0.65 -14.89
CA HIS A 175 -11.86 0.89 -14.51
C HIS A 175 -12.60 1.78 -15.52
N GLN A 176 -11.95 2.83 -16.02
CA GLN A 176 -12.50 3.73 -17.02
C GLN A 176 -12.76 3.03 -18.36
N GLU A 177 -11.84 2.17 -18.81
CA GLU A 177 -11.92 1.55 -20.13
C GLU A 177 -12.76 0.28 -20.15
N ARG A 178 -12.79 -0.51 -19.08
CA ARG A 178 -13.42 -1.83 -19.05
C ARG A 178 -14.54 -1.96 -18.04
N GLY A 179 -14.46 -1.28 -16.88
CA GLY A 179 -15.44 -1.42 -15.80
C GLY A 179 -15.57 -2.85 -15.25
N ASP A 180 -14.54 -3.69 -15.40
CA ASP A 180 -14.59 -5.13 -15.16
C ASP A 180 -14.01 -5.57 -13.80
N LEU A 181 -13.79 -4.62 -12.87
CA LEU A 181 -13.32 -4.94 -11.53
C LEU A 181 -14.33 -5.85 -10.81
N VAL A 182 -13.85 -6.97 -10.28
CA VAL A 182 -14.70 -7.95 -9.59
C VAL A 182 -14.78 -7.70 -8.08
N ALA A 183 -13.89 -6.86 -7.54
CA ALA A 183 -13.94 -6.34 -6.18
C ALA A 183 -13.84 -4.82 -6.19
N ASN A 184 -14.29 -4.20 -5.12
CA ASN A 184 -14.13 -2.77 -4.87
C ASN A 184 -12.70 -2.51 -4.42
N ILE A 185 -12.04 -1.47 -4.93
CA ILE A 185 -10.70 -1.09 -4.47
C ILE A 185 -10.79 0.25 -3.75
N VAL A 186 -10.30 0.31 -2.51
CA VAL A 186 -10.18 1.53 -1.72
C VAL A 186 -8.69 1.86 -1.58
N PHE A 187 -8.29 3.03 -2.07
CA PHE A 187 -6.94 3.57 -1.92
C PHE A 187 -6.92 4.54 -0.75
N VAL A 188 -5.97 4.37 0.16
CA VAL A 188 -5.86 5.22 1.35
C VAL A 188 -4.43 5.68 1.55
N ALA A 189 -4.20 6.98 1.44
CA ALA A 189 -2.98 7.59 1.96
C ALA A 189 -3.25 8.01 3.41
N PHE A 190 -2.56 7.36 4.36
CA PHE A 190 -2.73 7.61 5.78
C PHE A 190 -1.86 8.79 6.23
N ASP A 191 -2.42 9.64 7.07
CA ASP A 191 -1.71 10.67 7.83
C ASP A 191 -1.55 10.22 9.30
N GLY A 192 -0.58 10.75 10.01
CA GLY A 192 -0.42 10.50 11.43
C GLY A 192 0.11 9.11 11.80
N ASN A 193 0.89 8.49 10.93
CA ASN A 193 1.64 7.27 11.24
C ASN A 193 2.56 7.52 12.44
N ASN A 194 3.36 8.59 12.40
CA ASN A 194 4.24 9.01 13.50
C ASN A 194 3.50 9.40 14.79
N PHE A 195 2.18 9.57 14.74
CA PHE A 195 1.29 9.78 15.87
C PHE A 195 0.62 8.47 16.32
N SER A 196 1.36 7.38 16.37
CA SER A 196 0.89 6.06 16.76
C SER A 196 -0.23 5.53 15.86
N LEU A 197 -0.08 5.62 14.56
CA LEU A 197 -1.00 5.11 13.54
C LEU A 197 -2.40 5.76 13.64
N GLN A 198 -2.47 7.04 14.00
CA GLN A 198 -3.75 7.68 14.29
C GLN A 198 -4.66 7.73 13.06
N GLY A 199 -4.11 7.95 11.86
CA GLY A 199 -4.88 7.99 10.62
C GLY A 199 -5.52 6.66 10.29
N SER A 200 -4.77 5.57 10.29
CA SER A 200 -5.32 4.24 10.00
C SER A 200 -6.30 3.76 11.08
N LYS A 201 -6.06 4.06 12.36
CA LYS A 201 -7.02 3.80 13.44
C LYS A 201 -8.33 4.57 13.24
N HIS A 202 -8.24 5.85 12.87
CA HIS A 202 -9.40 6.66 12.55
C HIS A 202 -10.16 6.11 11.34
N PHE A 203 -9.44 5.77 10.26
CA PHE A 203 -10.04 5.19 9.06
C PHE A 203 -10.79 3.89 9.37
N VAL A 204 -10.16 2.94 10.08
CA VAL A 204 -10.77 1.67 10.46
C VAL A 204 -12.02 1.87 11.32
N SER A 205 -11.99 2.81 12.28
CA SER A 205 -13.14 3.12 13.14
C SER A 205 -14.34 3.68 12.37
N ARG A 206 -14.13 4.25 11.17
CA ARG A 206 -15.14 4.86 10.30
C ARG A 206 -15.40 4.10 9.01
N LEU A 207 -14.76 2.95 8.83
CA LEU A 207 -14.75 2.19 7.59
C LEU A 207 -16.16 1.80 7.11
N GLY A 208 -17.02 1.38 8.03
CA GLY A 208 -18.41 1.00 7.72
C GLY A 208 -18.52 -0.19 6.75
N ILE A 209 -17.47 -0.99 6.60
CA ILE A 209 -17.41 -2.24 5.87
C ILE A 209 -17.17 -3.35 6.90
N PRO A 210 -18.02 -4.39 6.95
CA PRO A 210 -17.75 -5.54 7.83
C PRO A 210 -16.38 -6.17 7.48
N PRO A 211 -15.55 -6.55 8.47
CA PRO A 211 -14.24 -7.15 8.22
C PRO A 211 -14.29 -8.36 7.28
N GLY A 212 -15.33 -9.20 7.37
CA GLY A 212 -15.51 -10.36 6.50
C GLY A 212 -15.78 -10.04 5.03
N ASN A 213 -16.08 -8.79 4.69
CA ASN A 213 -16.27 -8.33 3.32
C ASN A 213 -14.97 -7.73 2.74
N ILE A 214 -13.88 -7.71 3.50
CA ILE A 214 -12.57 -7.24 3.04
C ILE A 214 -11.71 -8.45 2.77
N THR A 215 -11.32 -8.63 1.52
CA THR A 215 -10.46 -9.73 1.07
C THR A 215 -9.08 -9.62 1.70
N CYS A 216 -8.49 -8.43 1.62
CA CYS A 216 -7.16 -8.12 2.14
C CYS A 216 -6.95 -6.61 2.21
N MET A 217 -6.13 -6.17 3.16
CA MET A 217 -5.47 -4.85 3.15
C MET A 217 -4.01 -5.04 2.73
N VAL A 218 -3.57 -4.25 1.76
CA VAL A 218 -2.21 -4.21 1.22
C VAL A 218 -1.58 -2.91 1.68
N ASN A 219 -0.60 -2.97 2.57
CA ASN A 219 0.15 -1.83 3.05
C ASN A 219 1.55 -1.79 2.43
N MET A 220 1.98 -0.63 1.99
CA MET A 220 3.31 -0.40 1.43
C MET A 220 4.03 0.63 2.30
N ASP A 221 5.15 0.20 2.88
CA ASP A 221 5.91 1.01 3.82
C ASP A 221 7.40 0.75 3.66
N GLN A 222 8.14 1.77 3.20
CA GLN A 222 9.56 1.68 2.89
C GLN A 222 9.84 0.59 1.84
N ILE A 223 9.49 0.83 0.59
CA ILE A 223 9.65 -0.16 -0.50
C ILE A 223 10.60 0.29 -1.61
N GLY A 224 11.37 1.38 -1.40
CA GLY A 224 12.25 1.97 -2.43
C GLY A 224 13.72 1.54 -2.30
N SER A 225 14.18 1.18 -1.11
CA SER A 225 15.58 0.90 -0.86
C SER A 225 16.00 -0.53 -1.19
N THR A 226 17.27 -0.70 -1.59
CA THR A 226 17.93 -2.01 -1.79
C THR A 226 19.12 -2.21 -0.83
N LEU A 227 19.22 -1.37 0.22
CA LEU A 227 20.39 -1.30 1.10
C LEU A 227 20.40 -2.33 2.24
N SER A 228 19.33 -3.12 2.39
CA SER A 228 19.21 -4.14 3.43
C SER A 228 18.75 -5.48 2.85
N PRO A 229 19.50 -6.09 1.91
CA PRO A 229 19.08 -7.33 1.27
C PRO A 229 19.06 -8.49 2.27
N VAL A 230 18.12 -9.42 2.09
CA VAL A 230 18.00 -10.64 2.89
C VAL A 230 19.17 -11.58 2.62
N GLY A 231 19.54 -11.72 1.35
CA GLY A 231 20.65 -12.52 0.90
C GLY A 231 21.71 -11.71 0.17
N LYS A 232 22.07 -12.14 -1.03
CA LYS A 232 23.01 -11.44 -1.91
C LYS A 232 22.30 -10.66 -3.02
N ASN A 233 21.00 -10.92 -3.24
CA ASN A 233 20.23 -10.25 -4.26
C ASN A 233 19.75 -8.88 -3.73
N PRO A 234 20.17 -7.76 -4.32
CA PRO A 234 19.67 -6.43 -3.93
C PRO A 234 18.20 -6.22 -4.34
N GLU A 235 17.70 -7.02 -5.27
CA GLU A 235 16.30 -7.00 -5.71
C GLU A 235 15.46 -7.92 -4.84
N TYR A 236 15.15 -7.51 -3.62
CA TYR A 236 14.36 -8.26 -2.64
C TYR A 236 13.11 -7.50 -2.22
N LEU A 237 12.19 -8.21 -1.56
CA LEU A 237 11.01 -7.63 -0.94
C LEU A 237 10.57 -8.48 0.26
N LEU A 238 10.42 -7.85 1.41
CA LEU A 238 9.87 -8.46 2.61
C LEU A 238 8.34 -8.38 2.55
N VAL A 239 7.66 -9.51 2.81
CA VAL A 239 6.19 -9.62 2.76
C VAL A 239 5.68 -10.21 4.06
N LEU A 240 5.22 -9.35 4.96
CA LEU A 240 4.71 -9.76 6.26
C LEU A 240 3.18 -9.87 6.26
N GLY A 241 2.64 -10.73 7.11
CA GLY A 241 1.18 -10.97 7.17
C GLY A 241 0.69 -12.10 6.27
N GLY A 242 1.54 -12.73 5.48
CA GLY A 242 1.17 -13.81 4.57
C GLY A 242 0.49 -15.01 5.24
N ASN A 243 0.74 -15.23 6.53
CA ASN A 243 0.06 -16.26 7.34
C ASN A 243 -1.42 -15.94 7.62
N LYS A 244 -1.88 -14.71 7.38
CA LYS A 244 -3.28 -14.28 7.50
C LYS A 244 -4.08 -14.46 6.22
N LEU A 245 -3.39 -14.63 5.09
CA LEU A 245 -4.01 -14.88 3.80
C LEU A 245 -4.45 -16.35 3.67
N LYS A 246 -5.45 -16.58 2.80
CA LYS A 246 -5.78 -17.93 2.35
C LYS A 246 -4.61 -18.50 1.53
N GLY A 247 -4.38 -19.81 1.60
CA GLY A 247 -3.22 -20.44 0.96
C GLY A 247 -3.06 -20.10 -0.52
N TRP A 248 -4.17 -20.08 -1.26
CA TRP A 248 -4.15 -19.73 -2.69
C TRP A 248 -3.75 -18.26 -2.95
N GLN A 249 -4.08 -17.33 -2.05
CA GLN A 249 -3.72 -15.91 -2.18
C GLN A 249 -2.21 -15.70 -2.00
N LYS A 250 -1.60 -16.40 -1.03
CA LYS A 250 -0.15 -16.34 -0.83
C LYS A 250 0.61 -16.83 -2.07
N GLY A 251 0.16 -17.94 -2.67
CA GLY A 251 0.76 -18.48 -3.88
C GLY A 251 0.73 -17.54 -5.09
N GLN A 252 -0.16 -16.52 -5.11
CA GLN A 252 -0.21 -15.55 -6.21
C GLN A 252 1.01 -14.62 -6.23
N LEU A 253 1.65 -14.36 -5.09
CA LEU A 253 2.88 -13.55 -5.05
C LEU A 253 4.04 -14.29 -5.72
N ASP A 254 4.29 -15.52 -5.28
CA ASP A 254 5.36 -16.36 -5.85
C ASP A 254 5.10 -16.63 -7.33
N PHE A 255 3.85 -16.99 -7.67
CA PHE A 255 3.43 -17.20 -9.05
C PHE A 255 3.68 -15.96 -9.92
N SER A 256 3.28 -14.76 -9.46
CA SER A 256 3.48 -13.53 -10.22
C SER A 256 4.96 -13.22 -10.42
N ASN A 257 5.77 -13.39 -9.37
CA ASN A 257 7.20 -13.14 -9.44
C ASN A 257 7.91 -14.05 -10.46
N GLU A 258 7.58 -15.34 -10.46
CA GLU A 258 8.15 -16.34 -11.37
C GLU A 258 7.61 -16.18 -12.81
N TYR A 259 6.28 -16.15 -12.97
CA TYR A 259 5.63 -16.13 -14.27
C TYR A 259 5.99 -14.91 -15.12
N PHE A 260 6.11 -13.74 -14.49
CA PHE A 260 6.47 -12.50 -15.16
C PHE A 260 7.96 -12.19 -15.13
N GLY A 261 8.78 -13.08 -14.58
CA GLY A 261 10.23 -12.94 -14.57
C GLY A 261 10.73 -11.71 -13.82
N LEU A 262 10.06 -11.31 -12.72
CA LEU A 262 10.43 -10.10 -11.97
C LEU A 262 11.76 -10.27 -11.22
N GLY A 263 12.09 -11.50 -10.81
CA GLY A 263 13.38 -11.83 -10.23
C GLY A 263 13.61 -11.32 -8.79
N LEU A 264 12.53 -10.92 -8.12
CA LEU A 264 12.61 -10.46 -6.73
C LEU A 264 12.85 -11.62 -5.77
N GLU A 265 13.76 -11.48 -4.81
CA GLU A 265 13.89 -12.37 -3.67
C GLU A 265 12.82 -12.02 -2.63
N LEU A 266 11.79 -12.89 -2.46
CA LEU A 266 10.70 -12.65 -1.52
C LEU A 266 11.02 -13.28 -0.16
N ASP A 267 11.03 -12.46 0.92
CA ASP A 267 11.18 -12.96 2.29
C ASP A 267 9.88 -12.77 3.08
N TYR A 268 9.35 -13.88 3.57
CA TYR A 268 8.15 -13.92 4.39
C TYR A 268 8.42 -13.99 5.89
N SER A 269 9.67 -13.88 6.30
CA SER A 269 10.13 -14.16 7.67
C SER A 269 10.77 -12.98 8.39
N TYR A 270 10.98 -11.85 7.72
CA TYR A 270 11.75 -10.70 8.21
C TYR A 270 13.16 -11.14 8.66
N TYR A 271 14.00 -11.48 7.70
CA TYR A 271 15.37 -11.96 7.89
C TYR A 271 15.49 -13.23 8.78
N GLY A 272 14.49 -14.10 8.72
CA GLY A 272 14.49 -15.35 9.50
C GLY A 272 14.18 -15.20 10.99
N SER A 273 13.81 -14.02 11.47
CA SER A 273 13.57 -13.74 12.88
C SER A 273 12.08 -13.52 13.18
N GLN A 274 11.47 -14.45 13.92
CA GLN A 274 10.06 -14.33 14.32
C GLN A 274 9.82 -13.14 15.26
N ASP A 275 10.75 -12.84 16.16
CA ASP A 275 10.63 -11.73 17.10
C ASP A 275 10.63 -10.39 16.36
N PHE A 276 11.54 -10.22 15.39
CA PHE A 276 11.54 -9.03 14.54
C PHE A 276 10.31 -8.96 13.64
N TYR A 277 9.86 -10.09 13.07
CA TYR A 277 8.62 -10.15 12.32
C TYR A 277 7.45 -9.60 13.14
N ASP A 278 7.26 -10.07 14.37
CA ASP A 278 6.14 -9.66 15.22
C ASP A 278 6.22 -8.19 15.62
N ILE A 279 7.43 -7.67 15.85
CA ILE A 279 7.66 -6.26 16.15
C ILE A 279 7.32 -5.41 14.94
N PHE A 280 7.98 -5.63 13.80
CA PHE A 280 7.85 -4.78 12.62
C PHE A 280 6.46 -4.85 11.99
N TYR A 281 5.81 -6.02 12.03
CA TYR A 281 4.44 -6.17 11.55
C TYR A 281 3.43 -5.32 12.35
N ARG A 282 3.76 -4.90 13.57
CA ARG A 282 2.90 -4.05 14.42
C ARG A 282 3.20 -2.55 14.33
N LEU A 283 4.25 -2.16 13.64
CA LEU A 283 4.70 -0.76 13.64
C LEU A 283 4.08 0.08 12.53
N SER A 284 3.35 -0.50 11.57
CA SER A 284 2.77 0.24 10.47
C SER A 284 1.26 0.02 10.32
N ASP A 285 0.61 0.67 9.37
CA ASP A 285 -0.82 0.89 9.29
C ASP A 285 -1.68 -0.37 9.13
N GLN A 286 -1.13 -1.48 8.59
CA GLN A 286 -1.82 -2.78 8.53
C GLN A 286 -2.22 -3.28 9.93
N GLN A 287 -1.53 -2.85 10.99
CA GLN A 287 -1.88 -3.22 12.36
C GLN A 287 -3.29 -2.79 12.75
N SER A 288 -3.73 -1.62 12.31
CA SER A 288 -5.08 -1.13 12.59
C SER A 288 -6.17 -2.03 12.01
N PHE A 289 -5.89 -2.67 10.86
CA PHE A 289 -6.79 -3.60 10.20
C PHE A 289 -6.77 -4.99 10.83
N THR A 290 -5.59 -5.50 11.15
CA THR A 290 -5.47 -6.81 11.82
C THR A 290 -6.11 -6.81 13.19
N ALA A 291 -6.07 -5.69 13.91
CA ALA A 291 -6.72 -5.53 15.20
C ALA A 291 -8.25 -5.73 15.17
N VAL A 292 -8.88 -5.56 13.99
CA VAL A 292 -10.31 -5.79 13.79
C VAL A 292 -10.62 -7.04 12.96
N GLY A 293 -9.62 -7.90 12.74
CA GLY A 293 -9.78 -9.19 12.06
C GLY A 293 -9.74 -9.12 10.53
N VAL A 294 -9.27 -8.03 9.93
CA VAL A 294 -9.03 -7.94 8.48
C VAL A 294 -7.67 -8.55 8.15
N PRO A 295 -7.58 -9.51 7.21
CA PRO A 295 -6.29 -9.97 6.70
C PRO A 295 -5.51 -8.81 6.08
N ALA A 296 -4.25 -8.64 6.47
CA ALA A 296 -3.44 -7.54 5.96
C ALA A 296 -2.00 -7.96 5.69
N LEU A 297 -1.43 -7.41 4.63
CA LEU A 297 -0.04 -7.56 4.25
C LEU A 297 0.72 -6.25 4.46
N LEU A 298 1.97 -6.38 4.87
CA LEU A 298 2.96 -5.32 4.79
C LEU A 298 4.02 -5.72 3.76
N PHE A 299 4.19 -4.88 2.74
CA PHE A 299 5.30 -4.91 1.81
C PHE A 299 6.33 -3.88 2.25
N THR A 300 7.58 -4.31 2.43
CA THR A 300 8.64 -3.42 2.90
C THR A 300 10.02 -3.88 2.39
N SER A 301 10.96 -2.97 2.29
CA SER A 301 12.39 -3.26 2.08
C SER A 301 13.18 -3.29 3.39
N GLY A 302 12.48 -3.20 4.52
CA GLY A 302 13.08 -3.15 5.84
C GLY A 302 13.67 -1.75 6.17
N ILE A 303 14.32 -1.68 7.32
CA ILE A 303 14.99 -0.45 7.77
C ILE A 303 16.43 -0.39 7.28
N THR A 304 16.88 0.82 7.00
CA THR A 304 18.24 1.09 6.54
C THR A 304 18.96 2.07 7.48
N LYS A 305 20.22 2.32 7.21
CA LYS A 305 20.99 3.36 7.94
C LYS A 305 20.44 4.77 7.72
N HIS A 306 19.57 4.97 6.73
CA HIS A 306 18.97 6.28 6.38
C HIS A 306 17.58 6.47 6.99
N THR A 307 16.90 5.41 7.41
CA THR A 307 15.57 5.47 8.02
C THR A 307 15.52 6.47 9.18
N ASN A 308 14.54 7.36 9.16
CA ASN A 308 14.36 8.46 10.13
C ASN A 308 15.53 9.47 10.19
N LYS A 309 16.23 9.70 9.09
CA LYS A 309 17.32 10.66 8.99
C LYS A 309 17.14 11.64 7.83
N GLU A 310 17.84 12.78 7.92
CA GLU A 310 17.92 13.75 6.83
C GLU A 310 18.54 13.19 5.55
N THR A 311 19.20 12.04 5.64
CA THR A 311 19.80 11.31 4.50
C THR A 311 18.86 10.33 3.82
N ASP A 312 17.60 10.23 4.23
CA ASP A 312 16.59 9.45 3.50
C ASP A 312 16.09 10.25 2.29
N SER A 313 16.89 10.25 1.22
CA SER A 313 16.69 10.99 -0.02
C SER A 313 16.50 10.05 -1.21
N VAL A 314 15.99 10.58 -2.32
CA VAL A 314 15.75 9.83 -3.57
C VAL A 314 17.02 9.18 -4.09
N ASP A 315 18.19 9.79 -3.91
CA ASP A 315 19.48 9.23 -4.32
C ASP A 315 19.84 7.89 -3.67
N ASN A 316 19.20 7.56 -2.54
CA ASN A 316 19.39 6.30 -1.82
C ASN A 316 18.35 5.23 -2.18
N LEU A 317 17.49 5.50 -3.17
CA LEU A 317 16.49 4.55 -3.66
C LEU A 317 16.98 3.89 -4.96
N ASP A 318 16.51 2.68 -5.19
CA ASP A 318 16.59 2.01 -6.48
C ASP A 318 15.21 2.05 -7.15
N VAL A 319 15.02 3.02 -8.03
CA VAL A 319 13.70 3.25 -8.65
C VAL A 319 13.34 2.12 -9.63
N ASP A 320 14.30 1.46 -10.25
CA ASP A 320 14.03 0.32 -11.13
C ASP A 320 13.53 -0.88 -10.32
N VAL A 321 14.09 -1.12 -9.13
CA VAL A 321 13.60 -2.14 -8.21
C VAL A 321 12.26 -1.74 -7.59
N LEU A 322 12.04 -0.45 -7.28
CA LEU A 322 10.74 0.06 -6.84
C LEU A 322 9.65 -0.24 -7.89
N VAL A 323 9.91 0.02 -9.17
CA VAL A 323 9.00 -0.29 -10.28
C VAL A 323 8.69 -1.78 -10.35
N LYS A 324 9.67 -2.67 -10.18
CA LYS A 324 9.46 -4.13 -10.12
C LYS A 324 8.58 -4.53 -8.93
N ARG A 325 8.78 -3.93 -7.76
CA ARG A 325 7.96 -4.16 -6.55
C ARG A 325 6.52 -3.72 -6.75
N ILE A 326 6.31 -2.54 -7.36
CA ILE A 326 4.97 -2.05 -7.71
C ILE A 326 4.29 -2.99 -8.72
N ASP A 327 5.01 -3.48 -9.72
CA ASP A 327 4.50 -4.44 -10.70
C ASP A 327 4.03 -5.74 -10.02
N LEU A 328 4.85 -6.30 -9.11
CA LEU A 328 4.46 -7.47 -8.33
C LEU A 328 3.18 -7.23 -7.54
N ILE A 329 3.09 -6.09 -6.84
CA ILE A 329 1.93 -5.74 -6.01
C ILE A 329 0.69 -5.54 -6.87
N TYR A 330 0.80 -4.88 -8.04
CA TYR A 330 -0.28 -4.74 -9.00
C TYR A 330 -0.86 -6.09 -9.43
N ARG A 331 0.01 -7.02 -9.85
CA ARG A 331 -0.37 -8.36 -10.29
C ARG A 331 -0.99 -9.18 -9.17
N PHE A 332 -0.41 -9.11 -7.97
CA PHE A 332 -0.96 -9.74 -6.79
C PHE A 332 -2.36 -9.24 -6.48
N ILE A 333 -2.57 -7.91 -6.40
CA ILE A 333 -3.90 -7.34 -6.17
C ILE A 333 -4.88 -7.81 -7.23
N TRP A 334 -4.48 -7.76 -8.52
CA TRP A 334 -5.33 -8.20 -9.61
C TRP A 334 -5.76 -9.67 -9.49
N LEU A 335 -4.87 -10.55 -9.07
CA LEU A 335 -5.15 -11.99 -8.94
C LEU A 335 -5.98 -12.34 -7.70
N ILE A 336 -6.03 -11.49 -6.69
CA ILE A 336 -6.87 -11.71 -5.49
C ILE A 336 -8.21 -10.97 -5.52
N LEU A 337 -8.43 -10.10 -6.52
CA LEU A 337 -9.76 -9.47 -6.75
C LEU A 337 -10.81 -10.51 -7.19
#